data_42bbeea0cdf57c530d9ab25bd3d8216c
#
_entry.id   42bbeea0cdf57c530d9ab25bd3d8216c
#
_cell.length_a   1.000
_cell.length_b   1.000
_cell.length_c   1.000
_cell.angle_alpha   90.00
_cell.angle_beta   90.00
_cell.angle_gamma   90.00
#
_symmetry.space_group_name_H-M   'P 1'
#
loop_
_entity.id
_entity.type
_entity.pdbx_description
1 polymer ?
#
loop_
_entity_poly.entity_id
_entity_poly.type
_entity_poly.pdbx_seq_one_letter_code
_entity_poly.pdbx_strand_id
1 'polypeptide(L)'
;MIKLSMFQSGEMVMGRWPGSSLYYEVKVLNFNSNTQLYTVIYKDGTELELKEVDIKRVSGFRQSGGRSRSRSRSPSRRRSRSRSPGRVTRRSTSRTMETRKDARKEPKVKEVQEVRLSPVVRALWCFLLCCLLALSVLAEPSLLPPGAFFMIFLLPTITVILLLMCSQKDPSLMNFPPALPSLDAVWDVQVFGLVVLWFFFQALLYLLPVGKVVEGLPLRSGKRLKYRINGFYAFILTALVLGVAHYQGVDLSYIHANFLQFSVSAMILSVLLSLYLYVRSCWVPQEDLAPAGNSGNVIYDFFIGRELNPRIKSFDLKYFCELRPGLIGWVVINMSMLVAEMKIQKLDAPSPAMMLVNGFQLLYVADALWNEEAILTTIDIVHDGFGYMLAFGDLVWVPFTYSLQSFYLVNHPSALSLTWLVTIITLNLIGYFVFRKANSQKNAFRRNPADPKLSHLRTIPTATGKSLLVSGLWGFVRHPNYLGDLIMALAWSLPCGFSHILPYFYIVYFTCLLIHRDARDEKQCRRKYGSAWNEYCRQVRYRIFPGIY
;
A
#
# COMPACT_ATOMS: atom_id res chain seq x y z
N MET A 1 30.26 -50.64 -13.41
CA MET A 1 29.47 -50.25 -14.59
C MET A 1 29.14 -48.78 -14.48
N ILE A 2 29.71 -47.94 -15.36
CA ILE A 2 29.37 -46.50 -15.40
C ILE A 2 27.99 -46.39 -16.03
N LYS A 3 26.99 -46.00 -15.24
CA LYS A 3 25.64 -45.77 -15.74
C LYS A 3 25.66 -44.51 -16.60
N LEU A 4 25.41 -44.66 -17.91
CA LEU A 4 25.32 -43.53 -18.84
C LEU A 4 24.14 -42.64 -18.44
N SER A 5 24.31 -41.33 -18.52
CA SER A 5 23.26 -40.35 -18.22
C SER A 5 22.07 -40.53 -19.19
N MET A 6 20.87 -40.61 -18.65
CA MET A 6 19.65 -40.79 -19.42
C MET A 6 19.17 -39.48 -20.09
N PHE A 7 19.56 -38.33 -19.53
CA PHE A 7 19.22 -36.98 -20.00
C PHE A 7 20.52 -36.21 -20.31
N GLN A 8 20.51 -35.46 -21.42
CA GLN A 8 21.69 -34.70 -21.86
C GLN A 8 21.72 -33.31 -21.25
N SER A 9 22.93 -32.75 -21.07
CA SER A 9 23.06 -31.34 -20.68
C SER A 9 22.42 -30.43 -21.74
N GLY A 10 21.61 -29.50 -21.30
CA GLY A 10 20.81 -28.62 -22.17
C GLY A 10 19.40 -29.13 -22.49
N GLU A 11 19.08 -30.41 -22.20
CA GLU A 11 17.74 -30.99 -22.46
C GLU A 11 16.69 -30.39 -21.55
N MET A 12 15.52 -30.06 -22.12
CA MET A 12 14.34 -29.63 -21.38
C MET A 12 13.54 -30.84 -20.92
N VAL A 13 13.32 -30.96 -19.62
CA VAL A 13 12.67 -32.11 -18.99
C VAL A 13 11.67 -31.65 -17.92
N MET A 14 10.84 -32.56 -17.44
CA MET A 14 9.95 -32.33 -16.32
C MET A 14 10.62 -32.81 -15.03
N GLY A 15 11.14 -31.89 -14.22
CA GLY A 15 11.74 -32.16 -12.91
C GLY A 15 10.73 -32.07 -11.79
N ARG A 16 10.74 -33.08 -10.91
CA ARG A 16 9.91 -33.08 -9.72
C ARG A 16 10.50 -32.15 -8.66
N TRP A 17 9.67 -31.29 -8.11
CA TRP A 17 10.14 -30.42 -7.00
C TRP A 17 10.31 -31.26 -5.72
N PRO A 18 11.43 -31.12 -5.00
CA PRO A 18 11.69 -31.88 -3.77
C PRO A 18 10.56 -31.71 -2.73
N GLY A 19 10.06 -32.83 -2.21
CA GLY A 19 8.94 -32.83 -1.26
C GLY A 19 7.54 -32.58 -1.85
N SER A 20 7.40 -32.53 -3.19
CA SER A 20 6.15 -32.31 -3.90
C SER A 20 5.86 -33.46 -4.88
N SER A 21 4.60 -33.68 -5.23
CA SER A 21 4.19 -34.56 -6.34
C SER A 21 4.14 -33.84 -7.70
N LEU A 22 4.48 -32.54 -7.74
CA LEU A 22 4.38 -31.72 -8.94
C LEU A 22 5.68 -31.72 -9.73
N TYR A 23 5.54 -31.77 -11.06
CA TYR A 23 6.63 -31.69 -12.02
C TYR A 23 6.60 -30.33 -12.72
N TYR A 24 7.80 -29.75 -12.91
CA TYR A 24 7.98 -28.47 -13.58
C TYR A 24 8.94 -28.64 -14.75
N GLU A 25 8.79 -27.82 -15.77
CA GLU A 25 9.72 -27.77 -16.89
C GLU A 25 11.02 -27.15 -16.43
N VAL A 26 12.11 -27.94 -16.54
CA VAL A 26 13.47 -27.58 -16.09
C VAL A 26 14.47 -27.94 -17.18
N LYS A 27 15.61 -27.23 -17.18
CA LYS A 27 16.73 -27.54 -18.07
C LYS A 27 17.79 -28.30 -17.30
N VAL A 28 18.26 -29.42 -17.87
CA VAL A 28 19.36 -30.20 -17.30
C VAL A 28 20.66 -29.41 -17.54
N LEU A 29 21.39 -29.14 -16.47
CA LEU A 29 22.71 -28.48 -16.54
C LEU A 29 23.83 -29.49 -16.61
N ASN A 30 23.87 -30.46 -15.69
CA ASN A 30 24.94 -31.44 -15.56
C ASN A 30 24.43 -32.74 -14.92
N PHE A 31 25.17 -33.84 -15.11
CA PHE A 31 25.00 -35.10 -14.43
C PHE A 31 26.27 -35.47 -13.66
N ASN A 32 26.17 -35.65 -12.36
CA ASN A 32 27.27 -36.06 -11.51
C ASN A 32 27.29 -37.59 -11.40
N SER A 33 28.25 -38.22 -12.06
CA SER A 33 28.42 -39.69 -12.09
C SER A 33 28.72 -40.31 -10.72
N ASN A 34 29.30 -39.53 -9.78
CA ASN A 34 29.63 -40.04 -8.44
C ASN A 34 28.43 -40.06 -7.51
N THR A 35 27.56 -39.00 -7.55
CA THR A 35 26.37 -38.89 -6.73
C THR A 35 25.11 -39.45 -7.41
N GLN A 36 25.17 -39.74 -8.72
CA GLN A 36 24.05 -40.16 -9.56
C GLN A 36 22.88 -39.14 -9.53
N LEU A 37 23.19 -37.84 -9.40
CA LEU A 37 22.25 -36.74 -9.39
C LEU A 37 22.37 -35.87 -10.64
N TYR A 38 21.23 -35.35 -11.12
CA TYR A 38 21.18 -34.37 -12.19
C TYR A 38 21.04 -32.98 -11.59
N THR A 39 21.92 -32.06 -11.91
CA THR A 39 21.74 -30.65 -11.63
C THR A 39 20.80 -30.06 -12.68
N VAL A 40 19.67 -29.55 -12.25
CA VAL A 40 18.67 -28.93 -13.14
C VAL A 40 18.39 -27.50 -12.71
N ILE A 41 18.08 -26.63 -13.69
CA ILE A 41 17.68 -25.25 -13.43
C ILE A 41 16.21 -25.06 -13.80
N TYR A 42 15.47 -24.50 -12.85
CA TYR A 42 14.06 -24.13 -13.01
C TYR A 42 13.94 -22.76 -13.70
N LYS A 43 12.75 -22.45 -14.24
CA LYS A 43 12.49 -21.17 -14.95
C LYS A 43 12.69 -19.91 -14.08
N ASP A 44 12.68 -20.07 -12.78
CA ASP A 44 12.92 -18.99 -11.79
C ASP A 44 14.42 -18.80 -11.45
N GLY A 45 15.30 -19.57 -12.11
CA GLY A 45 16.73 -19.56 -11.85
C GLY A 45 17.18 -20.45 -10.69
N THR A 46 16.27 -21.18 -10.03
CA THR A 46 16.62 -22.09 -8.94
C THR A 46 17.32 -23.33 -9.49
N GLU A 47 18.51 -23.64 -9.00
CA GLU A 47 19.23 -24.87 -9.31
C GLU A 47 19.00 -25.90 -8.20
N LEU A 48 18.68 -27.13 -8.60
CA LEU A 48 18.46 -28.25 -7.69
C LEU A 48 19.10 -29.52 -8.24
N GLU A 49 19.50 -30.41 -7.32
CA GLU A 49 19.94 -31.75 -7.65
C GLU A 49 18.77 -32.74 -7.54
N LEU A 50 18.45 -33.42 -8.63
CA LEU A 50 17.36 -34.38 -8.72
C LEU A 50 17.87 -35.78 -9.03
N LYS A 51 17.20 -36.79 -8.46
CA LYS A 51 17.42 -38.18 -8.87
C LYS A 51 16.75 -38.45 -10.22
N GLU A 52 17.25 -39.42 -10.95
CA GLU A 52 16.70 -39.84 -12.25
C GLU A 52 15.18 -40.13 -12.18
N VAL A 53 14.72 -40.73 -11.08
CA VAL A 53 13.31 -41.06 -10.84
C VAL A 53 12.39 -39.84 -10.72
N ASP A 54 12.97 -38.70 -10.39
CA ASP A 54 12.27 -37.42 -10.23
C ASP A 54 12.26 -36.58 -11.52
N ILE A 55 12.80 -37.14 -12.62
CA ILE A 55 12.88 -36.47 -13.93
C ILE A 55 12.12 -37.28 -14.98
N LYS A 56 11.32 -36.61 -15.81
CA LYS A 56 10.54 -37.21 -16.92
C LYS A 56 10.72 -36.42 -18.21
N ARG A 57 10.72 -37.10 -19.36
CA ARG A 57 10.73 -36.41 -20.66
C ARG A 57 9.44 -35.65 -20.90
N VAL A 58 9.53 -34.47 -21.50
CA VAL A 58 8.37 -33.63 -21.82
C VAL A 58 7.39 -34.34 -22.75
N SER A 59 7.90 -35.09 -23.72
CA SER A 59 7.09 -35.89 -24.70
C SER A 59 6.26 -37.01 -24.08
N GLY A 60 6.65 -37.50 -22.89
CA GLY A 60 5.91 -38.56 -22.17
C GLY A 60 4.97 -38.03 -21.08
N PHE A 61 4.99 -36.73 -20.80
CA PHE A 61 4.23 -36.12 -19.72
C PHE A 61 2.86 -35.63 -20.20
N ARG A 62 1.89 -36.57 -20.39
CA ARG A 62 0.48 -36.22 -20.49
C ARG A 62 -0.06 -36.00 -19.07
N GLN A 63 -0.41 -34.75 -18.74
CA GLN A 63 -1.22 -34.47 -17.55
C GLN A 63 -2.50 -35.34 -17.65
N SER A 64 -2.62 -36.30 -16.74
CA SER A 64 -3.86 -37.04 -16.52
C SER A 64 -4.89 -36.08 -15.89
N GLY A 65 -5.48 -35.24 -16.71
CA GLY A 65 -6.66 -34.46 -16.35
C GLY A 65 -7.83 -35.43 -16.24
N GLY A 66 -8.04 -35.98 -15.05
CA GLY A 66 -9.18 -36.78 -14.70
C GLY A 66 -10.48 -36.01 -14.85
N ARG A 67 -11.09 -36.06 -16.03
CA ARG A 67 -12.52 -35.81 -16.19
C ARG A 67 -13.26 -37.06 -15.71
N SER A 68 -13.62 -37.10 -14.45
CA SER A 68 -14.62 -38.03 -13.95
C SER A 68 -16.00 -37.63 -14.49
N ARG A 69 -16.40 -38.23 -15.60
CA ARG A 69 -17.80 -38.28 -15.98
C ARG A 69 -18.48 -39.33 -15.12
N SER A 70 -19.16 -38.93 -14.08
CA SER A 70 -20.13 -39.77 -13.39
C SER A 70 -21.33 -39.99 -14.31
N ARG A 71 -21.42 -41.19 -14.89
CA ARG A 71 -22.65 -41.73 -15.50
C ARG A 71 -23.56 -42.18 -14.37
N SER A 72 -24.57 -41.41 -14.03
CA SER A 72 -25.76 -41.95 -13.37
C SER A 72 -26.76 -42.40 -14.44
N ARG A 73 -26.96 -43.71 -14.50
CA ARG A 73 -28.06 -44.33 -15.22
C ARG A 73 -29.36 -44.13 -14.44
N SER A 74 -30.41 -43.70 -15.10
CA SER A 74 -31.78 -43.96 -14.68
C SER A 74 -32.67 -44.17 -15.92
N PRO A 75 -33.72 -45.01 -15.85
CA PRO A 75 -34.20 -45.76 -17.00
C PRO A 75 -35.36 -45.11 -17.74
N SER A 76 -35.47 -45.58 -18.98
CA SER A 76 -36.48 -45.32 -19.99
C SER A 76 -37.95 -45.46 -19.53
N ARG A 77 -38.82 -44.58 -19.99
CA ARG A 77 -40.21 -44.91 -20.33
C ARG A 77 -40.67 -44.21 -21.61
N ARG A 78 -41.16 -45.06 -22.45
CA ARG A 78 -41.74 -45.09 -23.79
C ARG A 78 -42.79 -44.03 -24.10
N ARG A 79 -42.73 -43.59 -25.38
CA ARG A 79 -43.82 -43.45 -26.38
C ARG A 79 -44.95 -42.45 -26.10
N SER A 80 -45.21 -41.53 -27.04
CA SER A 80 -46.01 -41.84 -28.23
C SER A 80 -45.97 -40.68 -29.25
N ARG A 81 -46.20 -41.07 -30.50
CA ARG A 81 -46.30 -40.29 -31.73
C ARG A 81 -47.65 -39.57 -31.83
N SER A 82 -47.69 -38.42 -32.55
CA SER A 82 -48.53 -38.18 -33.72
C SER A 82 -48.40 -36.74 -34.16
N ARG A 83 -47.91 -36.49 -35.33
CA ARG A 83 -48.52 -36.24 -36.61
C ARG A 83 -49.29 -34.91 -36.70
N SER A 84 -48.73 -34.00 -37.52
CA SER A 84 -49.43 -32.97 -38.32
C SER A 84 -50.42 -33.67 -39.33
N PRO A 85 -51.27 -33.00 -40.13
CA PRO A 85 -51.18 -31.66 -40.73
C PRO A 85 -52.59 -30.99 -40.94
N GLY A 86 -52.64 -29.81 -41.59
CA GLY A 86 -53.87 -29.29 -42.21
C GLY A 86 -53.88 -27.74 -42.21
N ARG A 87 -53.52 -27.20 -43.20
CA ARG A 87 -53.87 -26.40 -44.36
C ARG A 87 -55.39 -26.22 -44.51
N VAL A 88 -55.90 -25.02 -44.80
CA VAL A 88 -56.86 -24.61 -45.86
C VAL A 88 -57.54 -23.27 -45.47
N THR A 89 -57.20 -22.21 -46.18
CA THR A 89 -57.91 -21.34 -47.12
C THR A 89 -59.03 -20.42 -46.64
N ARG A 90 -58.87 -19.17 -47.09
CA ARG A 90 -59.78 -18.20 -47.76
C ARG A 90 -61.12 -17.82 -47.11
N ARG A 91 -61.31 -16.52 -46.87
CA ARG A 91 -62.19 -15.78 -47.83
C ARG A 91 -62.19 -14.27 -47.45
N SER A 92 -62.08 -13.51 -48.50
CA SER A 92 -62.24 -12.05 -48.64
C SER A 92 -63.66 -11.60 -48.35
N THR A 93 -63.81 -10.41 -47.78
CA THR A 93 -64.84 -9.44 -48.23
C THR A 93 -64.36 -8.03 -47.97
N SER A 94 -64.40 -7.27 -49.05
CA SER A 94 -64.23 -5.85 -49.21
C SER A 94 -65.32 -5.04 -48.51
N ARG A 95 -64.98 -3.88 -47.92
CA ARG A 95 -65.77 -2.64 -48.12
C ARG A 95 -65.07 -1.39 -47.57
N THR A 96 -64.86 -0.52 -48.49
CA THR A 96 -65.09 0.94 -48.54
C THR A 96 -64.32 1.88 -47.58
N MET A 97 -63.57 2.72 -48.24
CA MET A 97 -63.00 4.03 -47.94
C MET A 97 -63.71 4.83 -46.87
N GLU A 98 -62.92 5.33 -45.95
CA GLU A 98 -63.05 6.74 -45.51
C GLU A 98 -61.65 7.28 -45.16
N THR A 99 -61.27 8.34 -45.84
CA THR A 99 -60.05 9.11 -45.69
C THR A 99 -60.06 9.86 -44.35
N ARG A 100 -59.13 9.49 -43.50
CA ARG A 100 -58.77 10.35 -42.39
C ARG A 100 -57.24 10.52 -42.36
N LYS A 101 -56.79 11.74 -42.63
CA LYS A 101 -55.44 12.19 -42.47
C LYS A 101 -55.08 12.12 -40.99
N ASP A 102 -54.29 11.17 -40.59
CA ASP A 102 -53.62 11.21 -39.28
C ASP A 102 -52.13 11.35 -39.49
N ALA A 103 -51.59 12.42 -38.95
CA ALA A 103 -50.22 12.83 -38.99
C ALA A 103 -49.35 11.73 -38.35
N ARG A 104 -48.41 11.27 -39.15
CA ARG A 104 -47.31 10.37 -38.72
C ARG A 104 -46.47 11.09 -37.68
N LYS A 105 -46.70 10.78 -36.41
CA LYS A 105 -45.79 11.13 -35.30
C LYS A 105 -44.56 10.25 -35.45
N GLU A 106 -43.43 10.88 -35.79
CA GLU A 106 -42.12 10.26 -35.67
C GLU A 106 -41.88 9.85 -34.20
N PRO A 107 -41.27 8.66 -33.94
CA PRO A 107 -40.88 8.31 -32.58
C PRO A 107 -39.80 9.29 -32.11
N LYS A 108 -40.10 10.10 -31.12
CA LYS A 108 -39.11 10.88 -30.39
C LYS A 108 -38.03 9.92 -29.91
N VAL A 109 -36.85 10.01 -30.46
CA VAL A 109 -35.63 9.46 -29.90
C VAL A 109 -35.57 9.99 -28.47
N LYS A 110 -35.65 9.10 -27.49
CA LYS A 110 -35.37 9.46 -26.10
C LYS A 110 -33.91 9.93 -26.08
N GLU A 111 -33.73 11.21 -25.92
CA GLU A 111 -32.46 11.79 -25.56
C GLU A 111 -31.94 11.03 -24.34
N VAL A 112 -30.86 10.28 -24.52
CA VAL A 112 -30.11 9.68 -23.41
C VAL A 112 -29.63 10.89 -22.60
N GLN A 113 -30.28 11.15 -21.47
CA GLN A 113 -29.79 12.11 -20.50
C GLN A 113 -28.37 11.64 -20.14
N GLU A 114 -27.36 12.32 -20.71
CA GLU A 114 -26.00 12.23 -20.19
C GLU A 114 -26.10 12.52 -18.69
N VAL A 115 -25.82 11.50 -17.89
CA VAL A 115 -25.65 11.65 -16.46
C VAL A 115 -24.44 12.56 -16.27
N ARG A 116 -24.69 13.87 -16.25
CA ARG A 116 -23.66 14.85 -15.87
C ARG A 116 -23.28 14.57 -14.44
N LEU A 117 -22.21 13.78 -14.26
CA LEU A 117 -21.56 13.60 -12.97
C LEU A 117 -21.36 14.99 -12.35
N SER A 118 -21.73 15.16 -11.10
CA SER A 118 -21.55 16.43 -10.39
C SER A 118 -20.06 16.84 -10.50
N PRO A 119 -19.75 18.14 -10.55
CA PRO A 119 -18.36 18.61 -10.65
C PRO A 119 -17.45 18.01 -9.58
N VAL A 120 -17.97 17.77 -8.37
CA VAL A 120 -17.28 17.12 -7.25
C VAL A 120 -16.89 15.67 -7.61
N VAL A 121 -17.81 14.92 -8.22
CA VAL A 121 -17.53 13.55 -8.67
C VAL A 121 -16.49 13.56 -9.80
N ARG A 122 -16.53 14.52 -10.72
CA ARG A 122 -15.48 14.66 -11.76
C ARG A 122 -14.12 14.99 -11.18
N ALA A 123 -14.04 15.94 -10.23
CA ALA A 123 -12.78 16.29 -9.58
C ALA A 123 -12.21 15.12 -8.79
N LEU A 124 -13.06 14.36 -8.07
CA LEU A 124 -12.67 13.14 -7.38
C LEU A 124 -12.19 12.07 -8.35
N TRP A 125 -12.89 11.88 -9.49
CA TRP A 125 -12.47 10.97 -10.56
C TRP A 125 -11.15 11.40 -11.20
N CYS A 126 -10.96 12.69 -11.49
CA CYS A 126 -9.68 13.20 -11.99
C CYS A 126 -8.56 12.97 -10.99
N PHE A 127 -8.80 13.24 -9.71
CA PHE A 127 -7.82 13.00 -8.65
C PHE A 127 -7.50 11.50 -8.49
N LEU A 128 -8.51 10.64 -8.40
CA LEU A 128 -8.36 9.18 -8.37
C LEU A 128 -7.65 8.67 -9.63
N LEU A 129 -8.02 9.21 -10.80
CA LEU A 129 -7.38 8.85 -12.06
C LEU A 129 -5.91 9.27 -12.08
N CYS A 130 -5.57 10.46 -11.60
CA CYS A 130 -4.18 10.91 -11.47
C CYS A 130 -3.39 10.01 -10.51
N CYS A 131 -3.95 9.66 -9.34
CA CYS A 131 -3.32 8.73 -8.41
C CYS A 131 -3.16 7.33 -9.02
N LEU A 132 -4.19 6.80 -9.68
CA LEU A 132 -4.16 5.49 -10.33
C LEU A 132 -3.23 5.48 -11.55
N LEU A 133 -3.20 6.54 -12.35
CA LEU A 133 -2.26 6.70 -13.46
C LEU A 133 -0.83 6.80 -12.96
N ALA A 134 -0.56 7.59 -11.92
CA ALA A 134 0.75 7.67 -11.31
C ALA A 134 1.22 6.30 -10.79
N LEU A 135 0.34 5.55 -10.13
CA LEU A 135 0.62 4.20 -9.64
C LEU A 135 0.75 3.17 -10.79
N SER A 136 -0.06 3.28 -11.85
CA SER A 136 0.01 2.37 -13.01
C SER A 136 1.24 2.61 -13.88
N VAL A 137 1.67 3.86 -14.02
CA VAL A 137 2.91 4.23 -14.74
C VAL A 137 4.14 3.64 -14.05
N LEU A 138 4.12 3.50 -12.72
CA LEU A 138 5.18 2.80 -11.96
C LEU A 138 5.13 1.26 -12.09
N ALA A 139 4.11 0.69 -12.74
CA ALA A 139 3.96 -0.76 -12.90
C ALA A 139 4.56 -1.30 -14.22
N GLU A 140 4.76 -0.46 -15.24
CA GLU A 140 5.26 -0.85 -16.57
C GLU A 140 6.73 -0.45 -16.73
N PRO A 141 7.66 -1.40 -17.04
CA PRO A 141 9.09 -1.11 -17.12
C PRO A 141 9.47 -0.02 -18.13
N SER A 142 8.75 0.09 -19.23
CA SER A 142 9.00 1.09 -20.28
C SER A 142 8.59 2.51 -19.88
N LEU A 143 7.66 2.64 -18.92
CA LEU A 143 7.11 3.91 -18.44
C LEU A 143 7.76 4.37 -17.11
N LEU A 144 8.66 3.58 -16.54
CA LEU A 144 9.29 3.89 -15.24
C LEU A 144 10.04 5.24 -15.23
N PRO A 145 10.91 5.59 -16.20
CA PRO A 145 11.61 6.86 -16.18
C PRO A 145 10.69 8.10 -16.36
N PRO A 146 9.78 8.16 -17.34
CA PRO A 146 8.85 9.29 -17.46
C PRO A 146 7.88 9.34 -16.27
N GLY A 147 7.49 8.19 -15.71
CA GLY A 147 6.67 8.14 -14.51
C GLY A 147 7.36 8.71 -13.28
N ALA A 148 8.62 8.38 -13.05
CA ALA A 148 9.41 8.93 -11.97
C ALA A 148 9.58 10.45 -12.12
N PHE A 149 9.89 10.93 -13.34
CA PHE A 149 9.97 12.35 -13.63
C PHE A 149 8.67 13.09 -13.29
N PHE A 150 7.53 12.57 -13.74
CA PHE A 150 6.23 13.14 -13.44
C PHE A 150 5.95 13.18 -11.92
N MET A 151 6.26 12.09 -11.19
CA MET A 151 6.03 12.00 -9.75
C MET A 151 6.87 12.97 -8.94
N ILE A 152 8.11 13.30 -9.37
CA ILE A 152 8.97 14.29 -8.69
C ILE A 152 8.27 15.66 -8.59
N PHE A 153 7.51 16.05 -9.61
CA PHE A 153 6.77 17.32 -9.61
C PHE A 153 5.34 17.18 -9.08
N LEU A 154 4.69 16.04 -9.31
CA LEU A 154 3.31 15.83 -8.90
C LEU A 154 3.16 15.80 -7.38
N LEU A 155 4.05 15.13 -6.66
CA LEU A 155 3.95 15.00 -5.20
C LEU A 155 4.00 16.35 -4.47
N PRO A 156 4.98 17.24 -4.72
CA PRO A 156 4.99 18.57 -4.14
C PRO A 156 3.76 19.40 -4.54
N THR A 157 3.37 19.33 -5.81
CA THR A 157 2.21 20.07 -6.33
C THR A 157 0.92 19.65 -5.62
N ILE A 158 0.66 18.36 -5.47
CA ILE A 158 -0.51 17.85 -4.74
C ILE A 158 -0.47 18.33 -3.29
N THR A 159 0.69 18.24 -2.62
CA THR A 159 0.81 18.68 -1.22
C THR A 159 0.45 20.17 -1.09
N VAL A 160 1.04 21.04 -1.91
CA VAL A 160 0.75 22.49 -1.90
C VAL A 160 -0.72 22.77 -2.18
N ILE A 161 -1.30 22.12 -3.20
CA ILE A 161 -2.71 22.29 -3.55
C ILE A 161 -3.61 21.89 -2.38
N LEU A 162 -3.37 20.75 -1.74
CA LEU A 162 -4.15 20.29 -0.59
C LEU A 162 -4.11 21.28 0.57
N LEU A 163 -2.93 21.81 0.89
CA LEU A 163 -2.76 22.80 1.95
C LEU A 163 -3.48 24.11 1.61
N LEU A 164 -3.31 24.61 0.40
CA LEU A 164 -3.98 25.84 -0.05
C LEU A 164 -5.50 25.69 -0.10
N MET A 165 -6.00 24.54 -0.57
CA MET A 165 -7.43 24.28 -0.60
C MET A 165 -8.02 24.18 0.81
N CYS A 166 -7.34 23.46 1.74
CA CYS A 166 -7.79 23.35 3.13
C CYS A 166 -7.73 24.66 3.93
N SER A 167 -6.87 25.61 3.54
CA SER A 167 -6.77 26.92 4.19
C SER A 167 -7.89 27.90 3.80
N GLN A 168 -8.65 27.59 2.73
CA GLN A 168 -9.76 28.44 2.28
C GLN A 168 -10.96 28.38 3.25
N LYS A 169 -11.74 29.47 3.27
CA LYS A 169 -13.01 29.50 4.05
C LYS A 169 -14.02 28.45 3.59
N ASP A 170 -14.06 28.18 2.30
CA ASP A 170 -14.84 27.11 1.68
C ASP A 170 -13.88 26.18 0.92
N PRO A 171 -13.43 25.07 1.55
CA PRO A 171 -12.50 24.12 0.96
C PRO A 171 -13.20 23.17 -0.02
N SER A 172 -14.00 23.73 -0.91
CA SER A 172 -14.68 22.99 -1.96
C SER A 172 -13.74 22.75 -3.17
N LEU A 173 -13.77 21.54 -3.75
CA LEU A 173 -13.10 21.25 -5.01
C LEU A 173 -13.61 22.10 -6.18
N MET A 174 -14.75 22.76 -6.03
CA MET A 174 -15.28 23.72 -7.01
C MET A 174 -14.42 24.98 -7.12
N ASN A 175 -13.67 25.31 -6.07
CA ASN A 175 -12.80 26.49 -6.00
C ASN A 175 -11.38 26.20 -6.54
N PHE A 176 -11.21 25.12 -7.29
CA PHE A 176 -9.95 24.79 -7.96
C PHE A 176 -9.80 25.57 -9.27
N PRO A 177 -8.60 26.11 -9.61
CA PRO A 177 -7.36 26.12 -8.81
C PRO A 177 -7.38 27.14 -7.66
N PRO A 178 -6.69 26.85 -6.53
CA PRO A 178 -6.57 27.82 -5.46
C PRO A 178 -5.75 29.02 -5.92
N ALA A 179 -6.01 30.19 -5.34
CA ALA A 179 -5.18 31.36 -5.57
C ALA A 179 -3.74 31.09 -5.07
N LEU A 180 -2.77 31.37 -5.93
CA LEU A 180 -1.37 31.21 -5.56
C LEU A 180 -0.96 32.34 -4.59
N PRO A 181 -0.35 32.01 -3.45
CA PRO A 181 0.13 33.01 -2.50
C PRO A 181 1.36 33.75 -3.05
N SER A 182 1.68 34.89 -2.43
CA SER A 182 2.94 35.60 -2.70
C SER A 182 4.16 34.77 -2.28
N LEU A 183 5.33 35.05 -2.82
CA LEU A 183 6.57 34.33 -2.48
C LEU A 183 6.89 34.38 -0.99
N ASP A 184 6.66 35.52 -0.35
CA ASP A 184 6.88 35.69 1.10
C ASP A 184 5.95 34.79 1.95
N ALA A 185 4.77 34.48 1.45
CA ALA A 185 3.85 33.56 2.11
C ALA A 185 4.20 32.07 1.88
N VAL A 186 5.09 31.77 0.94
CA VAL A 186 5.52 30.41 0.61
C VAL A 186 6.84 30.03 1.28
N TRP A 187 7.72 30.99 1.49
CA TRP A 187 9.07 30.76 1.97
C TRP A 187 9.49 31.74 3.06
N ASP A 188 10.10 31.20 4.12
CA ASP A 188 10.72 31.96 5.21
C ASP A 188 11.98 31.22 5.68
N VAL A 189 13.10 31.98 5.84
CA VAL A 189 14.39 31.42 6.22
C VAL A 189 14.41 30.95 7.69
N GLN A 190 13.64 31.59 8.58
CA GLN A 190 13.53 31.17 9.97
C GLN A 190 12.78 29.84 10.06
N VAL A 191 11.68 29.68 9.32
CA VAL A 191 10.95 28.43 9.25
C VAL A 191 11.82 27.31 8.69
N PHE A 192 12.61 27.59 7.66
CA PHE A 192 13.59 26.60 7.16
C PHE A 192 14.60 26.20 8.22
N GLY A 193 15.14 27.18 8.96
CA GLY A 193 16.04 26.93 10.09
C GLY A 193 15.40 26.01 11.14
N LEU A 194 14.12 26.23 11.46
CA LEU A 194 13.37 25.38 12.41
C LEU A 194 13.18 23.96 11.90
N VAL A 195 12.90 23.75 10.60
CA VAL A 195 12.78 22.42 9.99
C VAL A 195 14.13 21.68 10.03
N VAL A 196 15.23 22.38 9.73
CA VAL A 196 16.59 21.82 9.83
C VAL A 196 16.94 21.47 11.27
N LEU A 197 16.63 22.37 12.22
CA LEU A 197 16.82 22.13 13.66
C LEU A 197 16.01 20.91 14.13
N TRP A 198 14.75 20.79 13.70
CA TRP A 198 13.91 19.63 13.97
C TRP A 198 14.56 18.33 13.49
N PHE A 199 15.05 18.31 12.25
CA PHE A 199 15.71 17.14 11.67
C PHE A 199 16.94 16.72 12.48
N PHE A 200 17.80 17.66 12.84
CA PHE A 200 18.98 17.38 13.66
C PHE A 200 18.64 17.04 15.11
N PHE A 201 17.61 17.63 15.70
CA PHE A 201 17.11 17.25 17.02
C PHE A 201 16.68 15.78 17.05
N GLN A 202 15.90 15.34 16.08
CA GLN A 202 15.52 13.92 15.97
C GLN A 202 16.74 13.01 15.69
N ALA A 203 17.72 13.47 14.93
CA ALA A 203 18.97 12.74 14.71
C ALA A 203 19.78 12.56 16.01
N LEU A 204 19.84 13.60 16.85
CA LEU A 204 20.48 13.50 18.18
C LEU A 204 19.74 12.51 19.08
N LEU A 205 18.41 12.51 19.09
CA LEU A 205 17.62 11.53 19.84
C LEU A 205 17.85 10.09 19.34
N TYR A 206 18.04 9.88 18.03
CA TYR A 206 18.39 8.57 17.49
C TYR A 206 19.76 8.06 17.94
N LEU A 207 20.73 8.97 18.13
CA LEU A 207 22.08 8.63 18.58
C LEU A 207 22.15 8.28 20.06
N LEU A 208 21.11 8.60 20.85
CA LEU A 208 21.11 8.28 22.28
C LEU A 208 21.32 6.79 22.52
N PRO A 209 22.19 6.40 23.46
CA PRO A 209 22.53 5.00 23.73
C PRO A 209 21.46 4.27 24.55
N VAL A 210 20.19 4.58 24.33
CA VAL A 210 19.01 3.96 24.98
C VAL A 210 18.34 2.96 24.05
N GLY A 211 17.56 2.04 24.61
CA GLY A 211 16.85 1.00 23.86
C GLY A 211 17.72 -0.22 23.52
N LYS A 212 17.09 -1.22 22.92
CA LYS A 212 17.75 -2.46 22.51
C LYS A 212 18.38 -2.33 21.11
N VAL A 213 19.46 -3.10 20.89
CA VAL A 213 20.05 -3.25 19.54
C VAL A 213 19.61 -4.57 18.97
N VAL A 214 19.03 -4.56 17.77
CA VAL A 214 18.56 -5.75 17.07
C VAL A 214 19.22 -5.88 15.70
N GLU A 215 19.30 -7.10 15.19
CA GLU A 215 19.79 -7.37 13.85
C GLU A 215 18.64 -7.41 12.86
N GLY A 216 18.80 -6.71 11.74
CA GLY A 216 17.89 -6.77 10.60
C GLY A 216 17.98 -8.12 9.86
N LEU A 217 17.19 -8.22 8.79
CA LEU A 217 17.28 -9.37 7.88
C LEU A 217 18.63 -9.42 7.17
N PRO A 218 19.11 -10.63 6.79
CA PRO A 218 20.37 -10.75 6.07
C PRO A 218 20.30 -10.06 4.71
N LEU A 219 21.31 -9.25 4.41
CA LEU A 219 21.54 -8.68 3.08
C LEU A 219 21.93 -9.78 2.07
N ARG A 220 22.03 -9.43 0.78
CA ARG A 220 22.51 -10.34 -0.27
C ARG A 220 23.91 -10.90 0.01
N SER A 221 24.76 -10.12 0.67
CA SER A 221 26.09 -10.51 1.14
C SER A 221 26.08 -11.47 2.35
N GLY A 222 24.90 -11.80 2.91
CA GLY A 222 24.75 -12.55 4.15
C GLY A 222 24.97 -11.72 5.42
N LYS A 223 25.48 -10.51 5.32
CA LYS A 223 25.71 -9.58 6.44
C LYS A 223 24.37 -9.13 7.04
N ARG A 224 24.32 -9.02 8.38
CA ARG A 224 23.18 -8.44 9.10
C ARG A 224 23.54 -7.07 9.64
N LEU A 225 22.68 -6.07 9.37
CA LEU A 225 22.86 -4.74 9.89
C LEU A 225 22.24 -4.63 11.28
N LYS A 226 22.90 -3.89 12.17
CA LYS A 226 22.41 -3.63 13.52
C LYS A 226 21.64 -2.32 13.55
N TYR A 227 20.52 -2.31 14.25
CA TYR A 227 19.60 -1.18 14.41
C TYR A 227 19.32 -0.95 15.88
N ARG A 228 19.30 0.30 16.29
CA ARG A 228 18.95 0.69 17.66
C ARG A 228 17.45 1.03 17.70
N ILE A 229 16.72 0.31 18.53
CA ILE A 229 15.28 0.48 18.73
C ILE A 229 15.08 1.49 19.85
N ASN A 230 14.93 2.79 19.50
CA ASN A 230 14.76 3.87 20.46
C ASN A 230 13.76 4.95 20.00
N GLY A 231 12.95 4.68 18.96
CA GLY A 231 11.99 5.64 18.43
C GLY A 231 10.92 6.03 19.45
N PHE A 232 10.44 5.09 20.26
CA PHE A 232 9.49 5.40 21.32
C PHE A 232 10.08 6.30 22.42
N TYR A 233 11.36 6.12 22.77
CA TYR A 233 12.06 7.02 23.70
C TYR A 233 12.23 8.42 23.11
N ALA A 234 12.58 8.51 21.81
CA ALA A 234 12.66 9.78 21.10
C ALA A 234 11.31 10.50 21.09
N PHE A 235 10.21 9.77 20.89
CA PHE A 235 8.85 10.29 20.95
C PHE A 235 8.51 10.89 22.34
N ILE A 236 8.74 10.14 23.41
CA ILE A 236 8.48 10.62 24.77
C ILE A 236 9.34 11.85 25.12
N LEU A 237 10.65 11.81 24.80
CA LEU A 237 11.52 12.96 25.03
C LEU A 237 11.09 14.20 24.24
N THR A 238 10.64 14.00 22.99
CA THR A 238 10.09 15.10 22.18
C THR A 238 8.84 15.70 22.84
N ALA A 239 7.92 14.85 23.32
CA ALA A 239 6.71 15.30 24.00
C ALA A 239 7.03 16.10 25.29
N LEU A 240 8.02 15.64 26.06
CA LEU A 240 8.49 16.36 27.26
C LEU A 240 9.09 17.71 26.92
N VAL A 241 9.97 17.78 25.92
CA VAL A 241 10.61 19.06 25.48
C VAL A 241 9.54 20.03 25.00
N LEU A 242 8.58 19.61 24.20
CA LEU A 242 7.49 20.47 23.71
C LEU A 242 6.54 20.89 24.84
N GLY A 243 6.25 20.01 25.79
CA GLY A 243 5.45 20.34 26.97
C GLY A 243 6.09 21.39 27.82
N VAL A 244 7.41 21.29 28.08
CA VAL A 244 8.18 22.30 28.82
C VAL A 244 8.24 23.61 28.03
N ALA A 245 8.48 23.56 26.71
CA ALA A 245 8.51 24.75 25.87
C ALA A 245 7.17 25.50 25.91
N HIS A 246 6.06 24.77 25.79
CA HIS A 246 4.71 25.33 25.89
C HIS A 246 4.44 25.95 27.26
N TYR A 247 4.84 25.26 28.34
CA TYR A 247 4.74 25.79 29.71
C TYR A 247 5.53 27.08 29.90
N GLN A 248 6.68 27.23 29.25
CA GLN A 248 7.50 28.45 29.24
C GLN A 248 6.97 29.54 28.28
N GLY A 249 5.79 29.33 27.67
CA GLY A 249 5.16 30.35 26.83
C GLY A 249 5.52 30.29 25.35
N VAL A 250 6.20 29.20 24.88
CA VAL A 250 6.42 29.02 23.45
C VAL A 250 5.08 28.72 22.75
N ASP A 251 4.78 29.53 21.76
CA ASP A 251 3.54 29.40 21.00
C ASP A 251 3.61 28.27 19.99
N LEU A 252 3.03 27.11 20.33
CA LEU A 252 2.95 25.97 19.42
C LEU A 252 2.07 26.23 18.20
N SER A 253 1.12 27.20 18.25
CA SER A 253 0.28 27.53 17.10
C SER A 253 1.06 28.17 15.94
N TYR A 254 2.34 28.54 16.16
CA TYR A 254 3.23 29.07 15.13
C TYR A 254 3.38 28.14 13.91
N ILE A 255 3.36 26.81 14.13
CA ILE A 255 3.42 25.84 13.02
C ILE A 255 2.17 25.94 12.15
N HIS A 256 0.98 26.10 12.76
CA HIS A 256 -0.27 26.30 12.00
C HIS A 256 -0.23 27.61 11.19
N ALA A 257 0.21 28.72 11.81
CA ALA A 257 0.25 30.02 11.16
C ALA A 257 1.16 30.04 9.91
N ASN A 258 2.24 29.24 9.94
CA ASN A 258 3.25 29.15 8.87
C ASN A 258 3.22 27.78 8.17
N PHE A 259 2.05 27.08 8.13
CA PHE A 259 1.99 25.67 7.76
C PHE A 259 2.49 25.38 6.34
N LEU A 260 2.16 26.26 5.38
CA LEU A 260 2.67 26.16 4.00
C LEU A 260 4.19 26.33 3.95
N GLN A 261 4.76 27.31 4.68
CA GLN A 261 6.19 27.57 4.74
C GLN A 261 6.97 26.39 5.36
N PHE A 262 6.42 25.76 6.41
CA PHE A 262 6.97 24.52 6.98
C PHE A 262 6.98 23.39 5.96
N SER A 263 5.88 23.22 5.21
CA SER A 263 5.78 22.19 4.17
C SER A 263 6.80 22.42 3.05
N VAL A 264 6.91 23.65 2.53
CA VAL A 264 7.88 23.99 1.47
C VAL A 264 9.32 23.83 1.96
N SER A 265 9.60 24.22 3.21
CA SER A 265 10.91 24.02 3.84
C SER A 265 11.28 22.54 3.94
N ALA A 266 10.34 21.70 4.32
CA ALA A 266 10.51 20.24 4.34
C ALA A 266 10.71 19.65 2.93
N MET A 267 10.02 20.18 1.90
CA MET A 267 10.24 19.80 0.49
C MET A 267 11.67 20.10 0.05
N ILE A 268 12.18 21.29 0.35
CA ILE A 268 13.55 21.66 0.03
C ILE A 268 14.54 20.74 0.73
N LEU A 269 14.33 20.48 2.02
CA LEU A 269 15.18 19.55 2.79
C LEU A 269 15.15 18.14 2.18
N SER A 270 13.98 17.65 1.75
CA SER A 270 13.85 16.32 1.12
C SER A 270 14.59 16.23 -0.22
N VAL A 271 14.56 17.31 -1.03
CA VAL A 271 15.32 17.39 -2.29
C VAL A 271 16.82 17.40 -2.00
N LEU A 272 17.28 18.23 -1.05
CA LEU A 272 18.71 18.30 -0.67
C LEU A 272 19.23 16.95 -0.16
N LEU A 273 18.45 16.29 0.71
CA LEU A 273 18.76 14.95 1.18
C LEU A 273 18.84 13.94 0.02
N SER A 274 17.87 13.98 -0.89
CA SER A 274 17.83 13.06 -2.05
C SER A 274 19.00 13.26 -3.00
N LEU A 275 19.40 14.51 -3.23
CA LEU A 275 20.61 14.82 -4.00
C LEU A 275 21.87 14.29 -3.32
N TYR A 276 22.00 14.49 -2.01
CA TYR A 276 23.10 13.91 -1.24
C TYR A 276 23.15 12.38 -1.36
N LEU A 277 22.00 11.70 -1.19
CA LEU A 277 21.89 10.25 -1.29
C LEU A 277 22.27 9.75 -2.70
N TYR A 278 21.81 10.42 -3.75
CA TYR A 278 22.13 10.07 -5.12
C TYR A 278 23.63 10.23 -5.41
N VAL A 279 24.20 11.39 -5.09
CA VAL A 279 25.63 11.68 -5.27
C VAL A 279 26.47 10.66 -4.49
N ARG A 280 26.16 10.44 -3.21
CA ARG A 280 26.85 9.44 -2.37
C ARG A 280 26.81 8.04 -3.01
N SER A 281 25.67 7.64 -3.56
CA SER A 281 25.50 6.30 -4.15
C SER A 281 26.41 6.00 -5.34
N CYS A 282 27.01 7.02 -5.95
CA CYS A 282 27.95 6.84 -7.05
C CYS A 282 29.28 6.19 -6.63
N TRP A 283 29.61 6.22 -5.34
CA TRP A 283 30.84 5.64 -4.78
C TRP A 283 30.59 4.39 -3.92
N VAL A 284 29.35 3.89 -3.87
CA VAL A 284 28.99 2.72 -3.06
C VAL A 284 29.23 1.44 -3.84
N PRO A 285 29.75 0.36 -3.19
CA PRO A 285 29.92 -0.95 -3.80
C PRO A 285 28.60 -1.51 -4.35
N GLN A 286 28.66 -2.28 -5.44
CA GLN A 286 27.48 -2.81 -6.12
C GLN A 286 26.63 -3.74 -5.24
N GLU A 287 27.24 -4.40 -4.26
CA GLU A 287 26.56 -5.28 -3.30
C GLU A 287 25.63 -4.55 -2.33
N ASP A 288 25.89 -3.26 -2.06
CA ASP A 288 25.08 -2.40 -1.19
C ASP A 288 24.01 -1.61 -1.96
N LEU A 289 23.96 -1.74 -3.29
CA LEU A 289 22.95 -1.10 -4.11
C LEU A 289 21.61 -1.84 -4.05
N ALA A 290 20.51 -1.06 -4.10
CA ALA A 290 19.17 -1.60 -4.12
C ALA A 290 18.85 -2.30 -5.45
N PRO A 291 18.15 -3.43 -5.43
CA PRO A 291 17.81 -4.18 -6.65
C PRO A 291 17.04 -3.37 -7.69
N ALA A 292 16.16 -2.47 -7.23
CA ALA A 292 15.26 -1.70 -8.08
C ALA A 292 15.84 -0.35 -8.51
N GLY A 293 16.79 0.21 -7.76
CA GLY A 293 17.31 1.59 -7.95
C GLY A 293 18.61 1.69 -8.75
N ASN A 294 18.93 0.69 -9.56
CA ASN A 294 20.16 0.67 -10.34
C ASN A 294 19.86 0.30 -11.81
N SER A 295 18.94 1.08 -12.41
CA SER A 295 18.42 0.85 -13.76
C SER A 295 19.32 1.42 -14.85
N GLY A 296 20.26 2.31 -14.51
CA GLY A 296 21.07 3.10 -15.42
C GLY A 296 20.38 4.38 -15.91
N ASN A 297 19.15 4.65 -15.50
CA ASN A 297 18.44 5.91 -15.77
C ASN A 297 18.53 6.84 -14.56
N VAL A 298 19.19 7.98 -14.71
CA VAL A 298 19.47 8.95 -13.64
C VAL A 298 18.20 9.40 -12.91
N ILE A 299 17.12 9.70 -13.65
CA ILE A 299 15.86 10.23 -13.07
C ILE A 299 15.18 9.14 -12.24
N TYR A 300 15.07 7.95 -12.78
CA TYR A 300 14.45 6.83 -12.08
C TYR A 300 15.26 6.41 -10.85
N ASP A 301 16.57 6.31 -10.99
CA ASP A 301 17.48 5.92 -9.91
C ASP A 301 17.55 6.98 -8.80
N PHE A 302 17.44 8.27 -9.14
CA PHE A 302 17.26 9.36 -8.17
C PHE A 302 15.93 9.24 -7.42
N PHE A 303 14.84 8.94 -8.13
CA PHE A 303 13.51 8.83 -7.54
C PHE A 303 13.40 7.65 -6.58
N ILE A 304 13.77 6.46 -7.01
CA ILE A 304 13.66 5.23 -6.21
C ILE A 304 14.77 5.12 -5.16
N GLY A 305 15.98 5.61 -5.45
CA GLY A 305 17.17 5.48 -4.61
C GLY A 305 18.04 4.29 -4.99
N ARG A 306 19.34 4.55 -5.13
CA ARG A 306 20.32 3.55 -5.55
C ARG A 306 20.88 2.72 -4.41
N GLU A 307 21.20 3.35 -3.27
CA GLU A 307 21.72 2.65 -2.08
C GLU A 307 20.57 2.07 -1.25
N LEU A 308 20.71 0.80 -0.85
CA LEU A 308 19.66 0.09 -0.09
C LEU A 308 19.54 0.62 1.34
N ASN A 309 20.65 0.75 2.05
CA ASN A 309 20.70 1.19 3.45
C ASN A 309 21.84 2.20 3.64
N PRO A 310 21.67 3.47 3.23
CA PRO A 310 22.70 4.48 3.37
C PRO A 310 23.02 4.75 4.82
N ARG A 311 24.31 4.60 5.21
CA ARG A 311 24.76 4.72 6.59
C ARG A 311 25.95 5.66 6.72
N ILE A 312 25.96 6.42 7.81
CA ILE A 312 27.12 7.15 8.31
C ILE A 312 27.55 6.45 9.60
N LYS A 313 28.55 5.57 9.53
CA LYS A 313 28.94 4.65 10.63
C LYS A 313 27.76 3.77 11.07
N SER A 314 27.25 3.95 12.29
CA SER A 314 26.08 3.22 12.84
C SER A 314 24.75 3.90 12.55
N PHE A 315 24.75 5.15 12.05
CA PHE A 315 23.54 5.91 11.73
C PHE A 315 22.99 5.50 10.38
N ASP A 316 21.83 4.84 10.35
CA ASP A 316 21.10 4.47 9.14
C ASP A 316 20.14 5.60 8.77
N LEU A 317 20.38 6.24 7.62
CA LEU A 317 19.61 7.41 7.18
C LEU A 317 18.17 7.04 6.82
N LYS A 318 17.96 5.91 6.14
CA LYS A 318 16.61 5.46 5.74
C LYS A 318 15.77 5.10 6.96
N TYR A 319 16.27 4.24 7.81
CA TYR A 319 15.57 3.84 9.04
C TYR A 319 15.27 5.01 9.97
N PHE A 320 16.19 6.00 10.04
CA PHE A 320 16.00 7.23 10.78
C PHE A 320 14.85 8.07 10.21
N CYS A 321 14.85 8.34 8.89
CA CYS A 321 13.84 9.19 8.26
C CYS A 321 12.44 8.56 8.33
N GLU A 322 12.35 7.26 8.11
CA GLU A 322 11.07 6.53 8.06
C GLU A 322 10.30 6.57 9.40
N LEU A 323 11.02 6.63 10.53
CA LEU A 323 10.38 6.50 11.84
C LEU A 323 10.33 7.77 12.66
N ARG A 324 11.27 8.71 12.50
CA ARG A 324 11.41 9.79 13.50
C ARG A 324 10.93 11.13 13.00
N PRO A 325 11.59 11.78 12.03
CA PRO A 325 11.22 13.17 11.71
C PRO A 325 9.78 13.29 11.21
N GLY A 326 9.31 12.33 10.39
CA GLY A 326 7.97 12.36 9.83
C GLY A 326 6.87 11.91 10.79
N LEU A 327 7.00 10.72 11.41
CA LEU A 327 5.94 10.21 12.30
C LEU A 327 5.81 11.05 13.57
N ILE A 328 6.94 11.41 14.21
CA ILE A 328 6.90 12.27 15.41
C ILE A 328 6.47 13.68 15.00
N GLY A 329 6.95 14.18 13.85
CA GLY A 329 6.54 15.46 13.28
C GLY A 329 5.04 15.56 13.01
N TRP A 330 4.42 14.49 12.51
CA TRP A 330 2.98 14.41 12.32
C TRP A 330 2.21 14.66 13.63
N VAL A 331 2.63 14.03 14.74
CA VAL A 331 2.01 14.28 16.06
C VAL A 331 2.23 15.70 16.52
N VAL A 332 3.44 16.25 16.33
CA VAL A 332 3.76 17.65 16.71
C VAL A 332 2.90 18.65 15.93
N ILE A 333 2.71 18.43 14.63
CA ILE A 333 1.82 19.23 13.79
C ILE A 333 0.39 19.14 14.31
N ASN A 334 -0.12 17.95 14.61
CA ASN A 334 -1.46 17.77 15.15
C ASN A 334 -1.67 18.50 16.48
N MET A 335 -0.69 18.46 17.37
CA MET A 335 -0.72 19.22 18.63
C MET A 335 -0.72 20.73 18.38
N SER A 336 0.04 21.19 17.38
CA SER A 336 -0.01 22.60 16.95
C SER A 336 -1.41 22.99 16.45
N MET A 337 -2.06 22.14 15.64
CA MET A 337 -3.42 22.39 15.15
C MET A 337 -4.44 22.43 16.30
N LEU A 338 -4.29 21.56 17.30
CA LEU A 338 -5.13 21.56 18.49
C LEU A 338 -5.01 22.88 19.25
N VAL A 339 -3.80 23.39 19.49
CA VAL A 339 -3.58 24.69 20.15
C VAL A 339 -4.10 25.83 19.27
N ALA A 340 -3.94 25.76 17.97
CA ALA A 340 -4.42 26.76 17.03
C ALA A 340 -5.96 26.81 17.00
N GLU A 341 -6.65 25.65 17.04
CA GLU A 341 -8.11 25.59 17.14
C GLU A 341 -8.60 26.37 18.38
N MET A 342 -8.05 26.04 19.55
CA MET A 342 -8.44 26.71 20.80
C MET A 342 -8.27 28.23 20.71
N LYS A 343 -7.18 28.71 20.14
CA LYS A 343 -6.90 30.15 19.98
C LYS A 343 -7.86 30.82 18.99
N ILE A 344 -8.04 30.24 17.81
CA ILE A 344 -8.80 30.83 16.70
C ILE A 344 -10.29 30.82 17.03
N GLN A 345 -10.79 29.70 17.56
CA GLN A 345 -12.20 29.53 17.94
C GLN A 345 -12.53 30.03 19.35
N LYS A 346 -11.52 30.53 20.09
CA LYS A 346 -11.66 31.04 21.47
C LYS A 346 -12.30 30.02 22.41
N LEU A 347 -11.79 28.80 22.37
CA LEU A 347 -12.27 27.67 23.19
C LEU A 347 -11.39 27.51 24.43
N ASP A 348 -11.99 27.17 25.57
CA ASP A 348 -11.28 26.83 26.81
C ASP A 348 -10.68 25.42 26.76
N ALA A 349 -11.22 24.55 25.90
CA ALA A 349 -10.75 23.18 25.67
C ALA A 349 -10.90 22.79 24.20
N PRO A 350 -10.11 21.85 23.69
CA PRO A 350 -10.22 21.40 22.30
C PRO A 350 -11.60 20.78 22.01
N SER A 351 -12.07 20.94 20.77
CA SER A 351 -13.33 20.32 20.35
C SER A 351 -13.26 18.79 20.42
N PRO A 352 -14.40 18.09 20.67
CA PRO A 352 -14.42 16.62 20.62
C PRO A 352 -13.93 16.04 19.29
N ALA A 353 -14.18 16.72 18.18
CA ALA A 353 -13.71 16.31 16.85
C ALA A 353 -12.18 16.36 16.77
N MET A 354 -11.57 17.46 17.21
CA MET A 354 -10.11 17.64 17.25
C MET A 354 -9.45 16.62 18.19
N MET A 355 -10.07 16.39 19.37
CA MET A 355 -9.57 15.38 20.32
C MET A 355 -9.58 13.96 19.72
N LEU A 356 -10.64 13.58 18.98
CA LEU A 356 -10.69 12.28 18.33
C LEU A 356 -9.60 12.11 17.28
N VAL A 357 -9.46 13.08 16.37
CA VAL A 357 -8.43 13.01 15.32
C VAL A 357 -7.03 12.91 15.93
N ASN A 358 -6.71 13.82 16.85
CA ASN A 358 -5.42 13.81 17.54
C ASN A 358 -5.18 12.51 18.31
N GLY A 359 -6.17 12.06 19.09
CA GLY A 359 -6.06 10.85 19.91
C GLY A 359 -5.85 9.58 19.07
N PHE A 360 -6.58 9.43 17.96
CA PHE A 360 -6.45 8.27 17.09
C PHE A 360 -5.10 8.24 16.37
N GLN A 361 -4.67 9.37 15.81
CA GLN A 361 -3.39 9.46 15.11
C GLN A 361 -2.21 9.36 16.08
N LEU A 362 -2.33 9.90 17.28
CA LEU A 362 -1.37 9.71 18.37
C LEU A 362 -1.22 8.22 18.74
N LEU A 363 -2.35 7.51 18.92
CA LEU A 363 -2.35 6.08 19.21
C LEU A 363 -1.65 5.29 18.09
N TYR A 364 -1.92 5.63 16.84
CA TYR A 364 -1.31 4.98 15.68
C TYR A 364 0.21 5.16 15.64
N VAL A 365 0.70 6.38 15.83
CA VAL A 365 2.13 6.69 15.84
C VAL A 365 2.81 6.06 17.06
N ALA A 366 2.20 6.14 18.24
CA ALA A 366 2.72 5.52 19.45
C ALA A 366 2.83 3.98 19.29
N ASP A 367 1.83 3.34 18.69
CA ASP A 367 1.87 1.91 18.40
C ASP A 367 2.96 1.54 17.38
N ALA A 368 3.14 2.34 16.32
CA ALA A 368 4.20 2.13 15.34
C ALA A 368 5.60 2.21 15.97
N LEU A 369 5.84 3.22 16.81
CA LEU A 369 7.12 3.42 17.50
C LEU A 369 7.35 2.41 18.63
N TRP A 370 6.29 1.94 19.31
CA TRP A 370 6.37 0.85 20.29
C TRP A 370 6.77 -0.47 19.64
N ASN A 371 6.25 -0.73 18.44
CA ASN A 371 6.54 -1.94 17.65
C ASN A 371 7.61 -1.69 16.57
N GLU A 372 8.50 -0.75 16.77
CA GLU A 372 9.52 -0.28 15.85
C GLU A 372 10.31 -1.41 15.17
N GLU A 373 10.57 -2.52 15.88
CA GLU A 373 11.28 -3.69 15.33
C GLU A 373 10.57 -4.31 14.11
N ALA A 374 9.26 -4.16 14.00
CA ALA A 374 8.48 -4.73 12.90
C ALA A 374 8.83 -4.12 11.53
N ILE A 375 9.30 -2.87 11.51
CA ILE A 375 9.66 -2.15 10.29
C ILE A 375 10.86 -2.80 9.60
N LEU A 376 11.76 -3.43 10.34
CA LEU A 376 12.95 -4.09 9.79
C LEU A 376 12.63 -5.26 8.85
N THR A 377 11.36 -5.64 8.74
CA THR A 377 10.87 -6.70 7.83
C THR A 377 10.02 -6.16 6.69
N THR A 378 9.83 -4.84 6.59
CA THR A 378 9.06 -4.19 5.52
C THR A 378 9.84 -4.19 4.20
N ILE A 379 9.11 -4.06 3.09
CA ILE A 379 9.70 -3.96 1.74
C ILE A 379 10.58 -2.71 1.65
N ASP A 380 10.14 -1.63 2.28
CA ASP A 380 10.82 -0.33 2.26
C ASP A 380 12.25 -0.45 2.82
N ILE A 381 12.43 -1.18 3.94
CA ILE A 381 13.77 -1.40 4.53
C ILE A 381 14.59 -2.47 3.80
N VAL A 382 13.94 -3.56 3.34
CA VAL A 382 14.66 -4.77 2.89
C VAL A 382 14.95 -4.75 1.38
N HIS A 383 14.16 -4.03 0.59
CA HIS A 383 14.18 -4.13 -0.87
C HIS A 383 14.33 -2.79 -1.59
N ASP A 384 13.62 -1.76 -1.13
CA ASP A 384 13.59 -0.48 -1.84
C ASP A 384 14.80 0.39 -1.46
N GLY A 385 15.36 1.11 -2.42
CA GLY A 385 16.45 2.06 -2.18
C GLY A 385 15.95 3.31 -1.43
N PHE A 386 16.88 4.08 -0.85
CA PHE A 386 16.53 5.34 -0.22
C PHE A 386 16.82 6.50 -1.17
N GLY A 387 15.79 6.97 -1.88
CA GLY A 387 15.82 8.10 -2.82
C GLY A 387 14.73 9.11 -2.55
N TYR A 388 14.43 9.93 -3.55
CA TYR A 388 13.46 11.01 -3.43
C TYR A 388 12.06 10.53 -3.01
N MET A 389 11.60 9.39 -3.51
CA MET A 389 10.29 8.85 -3.19
C MET A 389 10.10 8.64 -1.67
N LEU A 390 11.04 7.97 -1.02
CA LEU A 390 10.97 7.73 0.43
C LEU A 390 11.34 8.98 1.23
N ALA A 391 12.37 9.74 0.84
CA ALA A 391 12.75 10.96 1.53
C ALA A 391 11.63 12.00 1.55
N PHE A 392 10.94 12.20 0.41
CA PHE A 392 9.76 13.06 0.33
C PHE A 392 8.59 12.46 1.11
N GLY A 393 8.38 11.14 1.01
CA GLY A 393 7.36 10.42 1.78
C GLY A 393 7.50 10.68 3.28
N ASP A 394 8.69 10.48 3.81
CA ASP A 394 8.96 10.55 5.24
C ASP A 394 8.97 11.98 5.78
N LEU A 395 9.54 12.94 5.02
CA LEU A 395 9.75 14.30 5.52
C LEU A 395 8.60 15.26 5.19
N VAL A 396 7.82 14.98 4.14
CA VAL A 396 6.77 15.88 3.65
C VAL A 396 5.41 15.21 3.64
N TRP A 397 5.28 14.10 2.90
CA TRP A 397 3.98 13.50 2.67
C TRP A 397 3.30 13.08 3.99
N VAL A 398 4.00 12.31 4.81
CA VAL A 398 3.47 11.84 6.10
C VAL A 398 3.12 13.02 7.03
N PRO A 399 4.03 13.93 7.42
CA PRO A 399 3.71 14.93 8.43
C PRO A 399 2.66 15.94 7.97
N PHE A 400 2.65 16.34 6.69
CA PHE A 400 1.77 17.43 6.21
C PHE A 400 0.46 16.96 5.63
N THR A 401 0.40 15.83 4.91
CA THR A 401 -0.86 15.37 4.31
C THR A 401 -1.70 14.52 5.26
N TYR A 402 -1.08 13.81 6.22
CA TYR A 402 -1.81 13.02 7.20
C TYR A 402 -2.38 13.86 8.34
N SER A 403 -1.92 15.09 8.51
CA SER A 403 -2.47 16.06 9.45
C SER A 403 -3.60 16.94 8.86
N LEU A 404 -4.02 16.69 7.62
CA LEU A 404 -5.06 17.50 6.95
C LEU A 404 -6.38 17.53 7.70
N GLN A 405 -6.78 16.46 8.40
CA GLN A 405 -8.00 16.44 9.21
C GLN A 405 -7.92 17.44 10.36
N SER A 406 -6.79 17.44 11.09
CA SER A 406 -6.57 18.41 12.17
C SER A 406 -6.49 19.83 11.62
N PHE A 407 -5.78 20.05 10.50
CA PHE A 407 -5.68 21.36 9.84
C PHE A 407 -7.04 21.88 9.38
N TYR A 408 -7.88 21.01 8.81
CA TYR A 408 -9.23 21.34 8.40
C TYR A 408 -10.11 21.79 9.59
N LEU A 409 -10.07 21.06 10.71
CA LEU A 409 -10.90 21.32 11.89
C LEU A 409 -10.59 22.66 12.54
N VAL A 410 -9.38 23.20 12.41
CA VAL A 410 -9.02 24.53 12.95
C VAL A 410 -9.97 25.61 12.44
N ASN A 411 -10.33 25.57 11.15
CA ASN A 411 -11.16 26.60 10.50
C ASN A 411 -12.62 26.15 10.29
N HIS A 412 -12.90 24.82 10.43
CA HIS A 412 -14.21 24.23 10.13
C HIS A 412 -14.68 23.38 11.33
N PRO A 413 -15.20 24.05 12.38
CA PRO A 413 -15.68 23.35 13.57
C PRO A 413 -16.80 22.37 13.23
N SER A 414 -16.71 21.17 13.79
CA SER A 414 -17.68 20.09 13.60
C SER A 414 -18.33 19.75 14.93
N ALA A 415 -19.66 19.91 15.01
CA ALA A 415 -20.44 19.51 16.16
C ALA A 415 -20.77 18.01 16.07
N LEU A 416 -20.25 17.22 16.99
CA LEU A 416 -20.49 15.79 17.07
C LEU A 416 -21.58 15.49 18.13
N SER A 417 -22.64 14.78 17.74
CA SER A 417 -23.57 14.20 18.71
C SER A 417 -22.89 13.07 19.49
N LEU A 418 -23.34 12.81 20.72
CA LEU A 418 -22.79 11.73 21.55
C LEU A 418 -22.85 10.37 20.84
N THR A 419 -23.95 10.09 20.15
CA THR A 419 -24.13 8.85 19.37
C THR A 419 -23.07 8.72 18.28
N TRP A 420 -22.81 9.83 17.55
CA TRP A 420 -21.83 9.84 16.48
C TRP A 420 -20.40 9.70 17.01
N LEU A 421 -20.10 10.36 18.13
CA LEU A 421 -18.83 10.24 18.84
C LEU A 421 -18.55 8.78 19.24
N VAL A 422 -19.50 8.11 19.91
CA VAL A 422 -19.38 6.70 20.31
C VAL A 422 -19.22 5.79 19.09
N THR A 423 -19.94 6.06 18.02
CA THR A 423 -19.84 5.29 16.77
C THR A 423 -18.44 5.37 16.16
N ILE A 424 -17.87 6.58 16.07
CA ILE A 424 -16.53 6.80 15.52
C ILE A 424 -15.45 6.12 16.38
N ILE A 425 -15.55 6.26 17.72
CA ILE A 425 -14.62 5.58 18.65
C ILE A 425 -14.69 4.06 18.45
N THR A 426 -15.91 3.50 18.41
CA THR A 426 -16.12 2.06 18.22
C THR A 426 -15.53 1.59 16.90
N LEU A 427 -15.72 2.34 15.82
CA LEU A 427 -15.17 2.02 14.51
C LEU A 427 -13.64 2.00 14.54
N ASN A 428 -13.02 3.01 15.15
CA ASN A 428 -11.56 3.05 15.28
C ASN A 428 -11.01 1.87 16.11
N LEU A 429 -11.68 1.53 17.22
CA LEU A 429 -11.28 0.38 18.05
C LEU A 429 -11.40 -0.94 17.31
N ILE A 430 -12.44 -1.15 16.52
CA ILE A 430 -12.60 -2.33 15.66
C ILE A 430 -11.45 -2.39 14.64
N GLY A 431 -11.17 -1.29 13.95
CA GLY A 431 -10.06 -1.20 12.99
C GLY A 431 -8.72 -1.54 13.63
N TYR A 432 -8.44 -0.92 14.77
CA TYR A 432 -7.21 -1.17 15.54
C TYR A 432 -7.08 -2.63 16.01
N PHE A 433 -8.16 -3.21 16.53
CA PHE A 433 -8.17 -4.62 16.92
C PHE A 433 -7.86 -5.55 15.75
N VAL A 434 -8.53 -5.35 14.60
CA VAL A 434 -8.29 -6.15 13.38
C VAL A 434 -6.85 -5.99 12.91
N PHE A 435 -6.34 -4.75 12.83
CA PHE A 435 -4.97 -4.44 12.44
C PHE A 435 -3.93 -5.15 13.33
N ARG A 436 -4.05 -4.97 14.65
CA ARG A 436 -3.10 -5.55 15.61
C ARG A 436 -3.17 -7.08 15.67
N LYS A 437 -4.40 -7.63 15.69
CA LYS A 437 -4.62 -9.08 15.74
C LYS A 437 -4.08 -9.77 14.49
N ALA A 438 -4.33 -9.18 13.30
CA ALA A 438 -3.83 -9.71 12.03
C ALA A 438 -2.29 -9.74 11.98
N ASN A 439 -1.65 -8.61 12.33
CA ASN A 439 -0.19 -8.50 12.33
C ASN A 439 0.43 -9.41 13.39
N SER A 440 -0.11 -9.46 14.60
CA SER A 440 0.38 -10.33 15.68
C SER A 440 0.27 -11.81 15.32
N GLN A 441 -0.86 -12.25 14.75
CA GLN A 441 -1.07 -13.62 14.31
C GLN A 441 -0.06 -14.03 13.22
N LYS A 442 0.16 -13.17 12.22
CA LYS A 442 1.14 -13.42 11.16
C LYS A 442 2.57 -13.46 11.69
N ASN A 443 2.92 -12.55 12.61
CA ASN A 443 4.23 -12.52 13.24
C ASN A 443 4.50 -13.77 14.08
N ALA A 444 3.57 -14.16 14.95
CA ALA A 444 3.68 -15.36 15.77
C ALA A 444 3.86 -16.61 14.88
N PHE A 445 3.03 -16.76 13.85
CA PHE A 445 3.13 -17.86 12.90
C PHE A 445 4.46 -17.89 12.13
N ARG A 446 5.01 -16.73 11.75
CA ARG A 446 6.31 -16.66 11.06
C ARG A 446 7.50 -16.99 11.97
N ARG A 447 7.41 -16.63 13.27
CA ARG A 447 8.46 -16.93 14.25
C ARG A 447 8.51 -18.42 14.62
N ASN A 448 7.36 -19.01 14.90
CA ASN A 448 7.23 -20.42 15.28
C ASN A 448 5.93 -21.02 14.75
N PRO A 449 5.93 -21.60 13.53
CA PRO A 449 4.74 -22.24 12.97
C PRO A 449 4.22 -23.43 13.78
N ALA A 450 5.08 -24.04 14.59
CA ALA A 450 4.77 -25.21 15.44
C ALA A 450 4.30 -24.84 16.86
N ASP A 451 4.05 -23.55 17.14
CA ASP A 451 3.57 -23.12 18.46
C ASP A 451 2.21 -23.77 18.76
N PRO A 452 2.04 -24.48 19.90
CA PRO A 452 0.77 -25.08 20.32
C PRO A 452 -0.41 -24.09 20.32
N LYS A 453 -0.15 -22.82 20.63
CA LYS A 453 -1.17 -21.75 20.59
C LYS A 453 -1.72 -21.48 19.20
N LEU A 454 -1.00 -21.85 18.14
CA LEU A 454 -1.35 -21.66 16.74
C LEU A 454 -1.88 -22.94 16.07
N SER A 455 -1.94 -24.07 16.79
CA SER A 455 -2.38 -25.38 16.28
C SER A 455 -3.80 -25.38 15.68
N HIS A 456 -4.64 -24.44 16.13
CA HIS A 456 -6.00 -24.25 15.62
C HIS A 456 -6.04 -23.59 14.22
N LEU A 457 -4.91 -23.06 13.73
CA LEU A 457 -4.85 -22.36 12.45
C LEU A 457 -4.60 -23.35 11.31
N ARG A 458 -5.47 -23.30 10.29
CA ARG A 458 -5.30 -24.07 9.07
C ARG A 458 -4.31 -23.36 8.14
N THR A 459 -3.48 -24.15 7.48
CA THR A 459 -2.42 -23.66 6.60
C THR A 459 -2.34 -24.48 5.31
N ILE A 460 -1.80 -23.87 4.26
CA ILE A 460 -1.41 -24.55 3.02
C ILE A 460 0.11 -24.64 3.00
N PRO A 461 0.70 -25.84 2.94
CA PRO A 461 2.15 -25.99 2.77
C PRO A 461 2.57 -25.51 1.38
N THR A 462 3.77 -24.91 1.28
CA THR A 462 4.32 -24.46 0.01
C THR A 462 5.65 -25.16 -0.30
N ALA A 463 6.04 -25.17 -1.56
CA ALA A 463 7.30 -25.73 -2.01
C ALA A 463 8.55 -25.06 -1.39
N THR A 464 8.40 -23.83 -0.89
CA THR A 464 9.49 -23.10 -0.23
C THR A 464 9.71 -23.47 1.24
N GLY A 465 9.03 -24.51 1.75
CA GLY A 465 9.07 -24.92 3.15
C GLY A 465 8.32 -23.99 4.11
N LYS A 466 7.71 -22.92 3.60
CA LYS A 466 6.83 -22.01 4.38
C LYS A 466 5.38 -22.38 4.13
N SER A 467 4.51 -22.11 5.11
CA SER A 467 3.06 -22.34 4.96
C SER A 467 2.30 -21.02 4.88
N LEU A 468 1.16 -21.05 4.18
CA LEU A 468 0.25 -19.92 4.05
C LEU A 468 -0.94 -20.11 4.99
N LEU A 469 -1.28 -19.07 5.77
CA LEU A 469 -2.42 -19.07 6.68
C LEU A 469 -3.73 -18.93 5.88
N VAL A 470 -4.70 -19.84 6.13
CA VAL A 470 -6.02 -19.84 5.49
C VAL A 470 -7.17 -19.84 6.50
N SER A 471 -6.91 -19.47 7.73
CA SER A 471 -7.92 -19.39 8.80
C SER A 471 -7.67 -18.19 9.72
N GLY A 472 -8.57 -17.99 10.69
CA GLY A 472 -8.57 -16.78 11.49
C GLY A 472 -8.85 -15.54 10.64
N LEU A 473 -8.24 -14.40 10.96
CA LEU A 473 -8.38 -13.18 10.17
C LEU A 473 -7.83 -13.34 8.74
N TRP A 474 -6.75 -14.11 8.57
CA TRP A 474 -6.11 -14.40 7.27
C TRP A 474 -6.90 -15.39 6.39
N GLY A 475 -7.97 -15.97 6.91
CA GLY A 475 -8.94 -16.77 6.15
C GLY A 475 -10.14 -15.96 5.68
N PHE A 476 -10.34 -14.76 6.22
CA PHE A 476 -11.47 -13.89 5.86
C PHE A 476 -11.16 -13.06 4.60
N VAL A 477 -10.02 -12.37 4.61
CA VAL A 477 -9.46 -11.67 3.46
C VAL A 477 -7.95 -11.91 3.40
N ARG A 478 -7.31 -11.67 2.24
CA ARG A 478 -5.86 -11.87 2.06
C ARG A 478 -5.02 -10.85 2.83
N HIS A 479 -5.57 -9.64 3.06
CA HIS A 479 -4.92 -8.54 3.75
C HIS A 479 -5.81 -7.97 4.86
N PRO A 480 -6.07 -8.74 5.94
CA PRO A 480 -6.91 -8.26 7.05
C PRO A 480 -6.29 -7.07 7.79
N ASN A 481 -4.96 -6.97 7.80
CA ASN A 481 -4.27 -5.81 8.34
C ASN A 481 -4.57 -4.53 7.52
N TYR A 482 -4.63 -4.61 6.19
CA TYR A 482 -5.02 -3.47 5.35
C TYR A 482 -6.48 -3.07 5.60
N LEU A 483 -7.37 -4.05 5.75
CA LEU A 483 -8.77 -3.78 6.11
C LEU A 483 -8.88 -3.03 7.44
N GLY A 484 -8.17 -3.50 8.47
CA GLY A 484 -8.14 -2.82 9.78
C GLY A 484 -7.61 -1.40 9.70
N ASP A 485 -6.55 -1.20 8.93
CA ASP A 485 -5.91 0.10 8.71
C ASP A 485 -6.85 1.08 7.99
N LEU A 486 -7.56 0.62 6.94
CA LEU A 486 -8.55 1.43 6.23
C LEU A 486 -9.76 1.80 7.09
N ILE A 487 -10.19 0.92 8.00
CA ILE A 487 -11.26 1.23 8.96
C ILE A 487 -10.82 2.35 9.92
N MET A 488 -9.56 2.30 10.42
CA MET A 488 -9.01 3.39 11.24
C MET A 488 -8.90 4.68 10.44
N ALA A 489 -8.38 4.63 9.21
CA ALA A 489 -8.26 5.80 8.33
C ALA A 489 -9.61 6.48 8.05
N LEU A 490 -10.68 5.68 7.89
CA LEU A 490 -12.04 6.21 7.78
C LEU A 490 -12.47 6.90 9.09
N ALA A 491 -12.21 6.25 10.23
CA ALA A 491 -12.56 6.81 11.53
C ALA A 491 -11.84 8.14 11.82
N TRP A 492 -10.66 8.40 11.25
CA TRP A 492 -9.96 9.68 11.39
C TRP A 492 -10.60 10.82 10.59
N SER A 493 -11.25 10.50 9.47
CA SER A 493 -11.90 11.49 8.60
C SER A 493 -13.32 11.85 9.06
N LEU A 494 -14.04 10.91 9.68
CA LEU A 494 -15.43 11.09 10.09
C LEU A 494 -15.68 12.27 11.06
N PRO A 495 -14.76 12.60 12.00
CA PRO A 495 -14.94 13.77 12.87
C PRO A 495 -15.04 15.11 12.10
N CYS A 496 -14.50 15.19 10.89
CA CYS A 496 -14.58 16.38 10.04
C CYS A 496 -15.97 16.62 9.40
N GLY A 497 -16.92 15.70 9.59
CA GLY A 497 -18.25 15.77 8.96
C GLY A 497 -18.21 15.49 7.47
N PHE A 498 -19.33 15.75 6.77
CA PHE A 498 -19.51 15.40 5.35
C PHE A 498 -19.64 16.63 4.42
N SER A 499 -19.41 17.83 4.93
CA SER A 499 -19.57 19.06 4.14
C SER A 499 -18.55 19.18 3.01
N HIS A 500 -17.32 18.70 3.24
CA HIS A 500 -16.23 18.78 2.27
C HIS A 500 -15.51 17.45 2.14
N ILE A 501 -14.93 17.19 0.95
CA ILE A 501 -14.24 15.93 0.65
C ILE A 501 -12.76 15.95 1.03
N LEU A 502 -12.15 17.13 1.19
CA LEU A 502 -10.71 17.27 1.43
C LEU A 502 -10.22 16.51 2.67
N PRO A 503 -10.91 16.48 3.83
CA PRO A 503 -10.50 15.68 4.98
C PRO A 503 -10.47 14.17 4.71
N TYR A 504 -11.16 13.71 3.66
CA TYR A 504 -11.18 12.31 3.23
C TYR A 504 -10.07 11.97 2.23
N PHE A 505 -9.21 12.93 1.88
CA PHE A 505 -8.06 12.71 1.00
C PHE A 505 -7.23 11.51 1.43
N TYR A 506 -6.92 11.42 2.74
CA TYR A 506 -6.09 10.36 3.28
C TYR A 506 -6.66 8.96 3.00
N ILE A 507 -7.92 8.72 3.37
CA ILE A 507 -8.56 7.40 3.17
C ILE A 507 -8.64 7.03 1.68
N VAL A 508 -8.91 7.99 0.79
CA VAL A 508 -8.98 7.77 -0.65
C VAL A 508 -7.60 7.40 -1.22
N TYR A 509 -6.59 8.24 -0.94
CA TYR A 509 -5.20 7.99 -1.33
C TYR A 509 -4.69 6.65 -0.81
N PHE A 510 -4.89 6.39 0.48
CA PHE A 510 -4.40 5.20 1.16
C PHE A 510 -5.07 3.92 0.63
N THR A 511 -6.36 3.97 0.27
CA THR A 511 -7.04 2.86 -0.40
C THR A 511 -6.38 2.54 -1.75
N CYS A 512 -6.10 3.56 -2.58
CA CYS A 512 -5.41 3.38 -3.86
C CYS A 512 -4.00 2.79 -3.65
N LEU A 513 -3.26 3.30 -2.67
CA LEU A 513 -1.92 2.80 -2.33
C LEU A 513 -1.95 1.32 -1.93
N LEU A 514 -2.89 0.91 -1.06
CA LEU A 514 -3.00 -0.47 -0.60
C LEU A 514 -3.47 -1.43 -1.70
N ILE A 515 -4.35 -1.00 -2.61
CA ILE A 515 -4.73 -1.78 -3.80
C ILE A 515 -3.52 -1.99 -4.71
N HIS A 516 -2.73 -0.94 -4.95
CA HIS A 516 -1.48 -1.07 -5.72
C HIS A 516 -0.47 -1.99 -5.03
N ARG A 517 -0.31 -1.88 -3.72
CA ARG A 517 0.58 -2.75 -2.92
C ARG A 517 0.12 -4.21 -2.98
N ASP A 518 -1.19 -4.49 -2.85
CA ASP A 518 -1.75 -5.83 -3.03
C ASP A 518 -1.43 -6.41 -4.42
N ALA A 519 -1.55 -5.61 -5.49
CA ALA A 519 -1.23 -6.06 -6.84
C ALA A 519 0.27 -6.42 -7.01
N ARG A 520 1.19 -5.70 -6.35
CA ARG A 520 2.63 -6.05 -6.29
C ARG A 520 2.84 -7.34 -5.50
N ASP A 521 2.23 -7.46 -4.32
CA ASP A 521 2.32 -8.65 -3.46
C ASP A 521 1.76 -9.90 -4.17
N GLU A 522 0.65 -9.78 -4.90
CA GLU A 522 0.06 -10.85 -5.72
C GLU A 522 1.06 -11.39 -6.75
N LYS A 523 1.73 -10.49 -7.51
CA LYS A 523 2.74 -10.88 -8.50
C LYS A 523 3.92 -11.62 -7.84
N GLN A 524 4.41 -11.12 -6.70
CA GLN A 524 5.53 -11.73 -5.98
C GLN A 524 5.13 -13.10 -5.37
N CYS A 525 3.97 -13.18 -4.72
CA CYS A 525 3.48 -14.41 -4.11
C CYS A 525 3.22 -15.49 -5.16
N ARG A 526 2.65 -15.11 -6.32
CA ARG A 526 2.44 -16.04 -7.44
C ARG A 526 3.75 -16.61 -7.98
N ARG A 527 4.79 -15.79 -8.12
CA ARG A 527 6.14 -16.24 -8.51
C ARG A 527 6.76 -17.16 -7.45
N LYS A 528 6.61 -16.80 -6.17
CA LYS A 528 7.26 -17.48 -5.05
C LYS A 528 6.59 -18.80 -4.67
N TYR A 529 5.26 -18.90 -4.70
CA TYR A 529 4.50 -20.02 -4.16
C TYR A 529 3.80 -20.86 -5.24
N GLY A 530 3.76 -20.41 -6.49
CA GLY A 530 3.23 -21.16 -7.64
C GLY A 530 1.80 -21.66 -7.43
N SER A 531 1.59 -22.98 -7.56
CA SER A 531 0.29 -23.61 -7.41
C SER A 531 -0.33 -23.49 -6.01
N ALA A 532 0.50 -23.45 -4.96
CA ALA A 532 0.02 -23.24 -3.59
C ALA A 532 -0.64 -21.86 -3.43
N TRP A 533 -0.15 -20.84 -4.15
CA TRP A 533 -0.79 -19.53 -4.18
C TRP A 533 -2.15 -19.56 -4.87
N ASN A 534 -2.29 -20.33 -5.97
CA ASN A 534 -3.59 -20.49 -6.63
C ASN A 534 -4.61 -21.17 -5.72
N GLU A 535 -4.18 -22.17 -4.94
CA GLU A 535 -5.03 -22.83 -3.95
C GLU A 535 -5.41 -21.88 -2.80
N TYR A 536 -4.45 -21.08 -2.30
CA TYR A 536 -4.71 -20.03 -1.34
C TYR A 536 -5.77 -19.04 -1.85
N CYS A 537 -5.65 -18.60 -3.10
CA CYS A 537 -6.61 -17.67 -3.71
C CYS A 537 -8.01 -18.26 -3.91
N ARG A 538 -8.16 -19.60 -4.01
CA ARG A 538 -9.47 -20.26 -4.05
C ARG A 538 -10.11 -20.29 -2.67
N GLN A 539 -9.33 -20.54 -1.62
CA GLN A 539 -9.82 -20.60 -0.24
C GLN A 539 -10.10 -19.22 0.33
N VAL A 540 -9.18 -18.26 0.13
CA VAL A 540 -9.33 -16.88 0.57
C VAL A 540 -9.61 -15.99 -0.65
N ARG A 541 -10.90 -15.85 -0.96
CA ARG A 541 -11.35 -15.23 -2.20
C ARG A 541 -11.07 -13.74 -2.26
N TYR A 542 -11.42 -13.01 -1.19
CA TYR A 542 -11.35 -11.55 -1.16
C TYR A 542 -9.95 -11.06 -0.78
N ARG A 543 -9.53 -9.95 -1.37
CA ARG A 543 -8.19 -9.37 -1.14
C ARG A 543 -8.17 -8.46 0.08
N ILE A 544 -8.96 -7.39 0.07
CA ILE A 544 -9.03 -6.40 1.14
C ILE A 544 -10.47 -6.25 1.63
N PHE A 545 -11.42 -6.00 0.72
CA PHE A 545 -12.82 -5.73 1.05
C PHE A 545 -13.66 -6.99 0.89
N PRO A 546 -14.29 -7.50 1.97
CA PRO A 546 -15.16 -8.66 1.88
C PRO A 546 -16.34 -8.40 0.94
N GLY A 547 -16.60 -9.33 0.01
CA GLY A 547 -17.71 -9.23 -0.92
C GLY A 547 -17.47 -8.33 -2.15
N ILE A 548 -16.40 -7.51 -2.17
CA ILE A 548 -16.15 -6.53 -3.24
C ILE A 548 -14.81 -6.81 -3.94
N TYR A 549 -13.70 -6.84 -3.19
CA TYR A 549 -12.35 -6.91 -3.75
C TYR A 549 -11.46 -7.92 -3.06
#